data_d13722797e724ed2af8b15943b480692
#
_entry.id   d13722797e724ed2af8b15943b480692
#
_cell.length_a   1.000
_cell.length_b   1.000
_cell.length_c   1.000
_cell.angle_alpha   90.00
_cell.angle_beta   90.00
_cell.angle_gamma   90.00
#
_symmetry.space_group_name_H-M   'P 1'
#
loop_
_entity.id
_entity.type
_entity.pdbx_description
1 polymer ?
#
loop_
_entity_poly.entity_id
_entity_poly.type
_entity_poly.pdbx_seq_one_letter_code
_entity_poly.pdbx_strand_id
1 'polypeptide(L)'
;QANGKKSYLTDMNNYVNFSSAKQLLIFTSTYGLGEAPINAKKFKKLVCEFPQKQNIQYSVVGFGSKSYPDFCAYAKEVDVLLSEQSWAEKSIKLHTVNDKSAEEFTQWLSVWANLNSLAIATAPSLYSQKAPKLKVLKVVDRAEINSEEVITFKLNLKPNALTKFKSGDLLAIYPNNDSVERFYSIGKVDNSVQLIVRLHPNGLGSEFLYNLQKG
;
A
#
# COMPACT_ATOMS: atom_id res chain seq x y z
N GLN A 1 -20.92 8.92 2.35
CA GLN A 1 -22.34 8.84 2.80
C GLN A 1 -22.78 10.06 3.60
N ALA A 2 -21.88 10.70 4.34
CA ALA A 2 -22.20 11.89 5.18
C ALA A 2 -22.86 13.05 4.39
N ASN A 3 -22.63 13.15 3.08
CA ASN A 3 -23.19 14.19 2.20
C ASN A 3 -24.39 13.68 1.37
N GLY A 4 -25.09 12.64 1.81
CA GLY A 4 -26.28 12.09 1.14
C GLY A 4 -25.98 11.32 -0.16
N LYS A 5 -24.71 11.17 -0.56
CA LYS A 5 -24.32 10.37 -1.72
C LYS A 5 -24.38 8.88 -1.39
N LYS A 6 -25.07 8.10 -2.22
CA LYS A 6 -25.00 6.64 -2.13
C LYS A 6 -23.67 6.17 -2.73
N SER A 7 -22.98 5.27 -2.04
CA SER A 7 -21.73 4.68 -2.52
C SER A 7 -21.76 3.18 -2.33
N TYR A 8 -21.15 2.47 -3.27
CA TYR A 8 -20.90 1.04 -3.20
C TYR A 8 -19.38 0.83 -3.17
N LEU A 9 -18.89 0.15 -2.14
CA LEU A 9 -17.48 -0.16 -1.97
C LEU A 9 -17.25 -1.65 -2.23
N THR A 10 -16.32 -1.95 -3.12
CA THR A 10 -15.92 -3.31 -3.42
C THR A 10 -14.45 -3.37 -3.81
N ASP A 11 -13.86 -4.56 -3.84
CA ASP A 11 -12.55 -4.74 -4.45
C ASP A 11 -12.65 -4.84 -5.99
N MET A 12 -11.52 -4.66 -6.66
CA MET A 12 -11.48 -4.60 -8.12
C MET A 12 -11.73 -5.96 -8.78
N ASN A 13 -11.54 -7.09 -8.07
CA ASN A 13 -11.88 -8.42 -8.58
C ASN A 13 -13.39 -8.69 -8.62
N ASN A 14 -14.19 -7.84 -7.99
CA ASN A 14 -15.64 -7.92 -7.98
C ASN A 14 -16.30 -6.83 -8.85
N TYR A 15 -15.51 -6.26 -9.78
CA TYR A 15 -16.06 -5.30 -10.74
C TYR A 15 -17.18 -5.94 -11.59
N VAL A 16 -18.27 -5.20 -11.72
CA VAL A 16 -19.45 -5.59 -12.50
C VAL A 16 -20.04 -4.35 -13.20
N ASN A 17 -21.08 -4.54 -13.99
CA ASN A 17 -21.86 -3.43 -14.50
C ASN A 17 -22.68 -2.78 -13.37
N PHE A 18 -22.42 -1.51 -13.09
CA PHE A 18 -23.10 -0.73 -12.04
C PHE A 18 -24.20 0.15 -12.66
N SER A 19 -25.39 -0.39 -12.84
CA SER A 19 -26.50 0.23 -13.60
C SER A 19 -26.93 1.63 -13.16
N SER A 20 -26.57 2.06 -11.95
CA SER A 20 -26.93 3.38 -11.40
C SER A 20 -25.73 4.23 -11.03
N ALA A 21 -24.51 3.75 -11.24
CA ALA A 21 -23.31 4.50 -10.90
C ALA A 21 -23.10 5.65 -11.88
N LYS A 22 -22.80 6.83 -11.35
CA LYS A 22 -22.39 8.01 -12.15
C LYS A 22 -20.89 8.22 -12.13
N GLN A 23 -20.23 7.70 -11.11
CA GLN A 23 -18.78 7.83 -10.90
C GLN A 23 -18.18 6.51 -10.48
N LEU A 24 -17.01 6.21 -11.03
CA LEU A 24 -16.15 5.11 -10.65
C LEU A 24 -14.83 5.68 -10.08
N LEU A 25 -14.66 5.56 -8.77
CA LEU A 25 -13.45 5.98 -8.08
C LEU A 25 -12.61 4.76 -7.79
N ILE A 26 -11.40 4.71 -8.32
CA ILE A 26 -10.48 3.60 -8.16
C ILE A 26 -9.30 4.02 -7.29
N PHE A 27 -9.09 3.27 -6.22
CA PHE A 27 -7.97 3.40 -5.32
C PHE A 27 -7.17 2.11 -5.37
N THR A 28 -5.95 2.16 -5.89
CA THR A 28 -5.14 0.95 -6.06
C THR A 28 -3.68 1.18 -5.73
N SER A 29 -3.00 0.11 -5.34
CA SER A 29 -1.55 0.06 -5.18
C SER A 29 -0.91 -0.75 -6.30
N THR A 30 0.42 -0.73 -6.34
CA THR A 30 1.22 -1.57 -7.23
C THR A 30 1.91 -2.65 -6.38
N TYR A 31 2.00 -3.86 -6.90
CA TYR A 31 2.68 -4.98 -6.26
C TYR A 31 3.87 -5.44 -7.09
N GLY A 32 4.90 -6.01 -6.43
CA GLY A 32 6.06 -6.56 -7.12
C GLY A 32 6.74 -5.58 -8.07
N LEU A 33 6.95 -6.00 -9.29
CA LEU A 33 7.59 -5.26 -10.38
C LEU A 33 6.55 -4.55 -11.28
N GLY A 34 5.58 -3.89 -10.71
CA GLY A 34 4.56 -3.17 -11.48
C GLY A 34 3.20 -3.88 -11.54
N GLU A 35 3.05 -5.01 -10.89
CA GLU A 35 1.91 -5.92 -11.02
C GLU A 35 0.65 -5.46 -10.28
N ALA A 36 -0.50 -6.05 -10.70
CA ALA A 36 -1.77 -5.88 -10.02
C ALA A 36 -1.74 -6.46 -8.60
N PRO A 37 -2.27 -5.76 -7.60
CA PRO A 37 -2.47 -6.33 -6.27
C PRO A 37 -3.47 -7.50 -6.33
N ILE A 38 -3.42 -8.38 -5.32
CA ILE A 38 -4.20 -9.63 -5.29
C ILE A 38 -5.69 -9.37 -5.51
N ASN A 39 -6.22 -8.29 -4.95
CA ASN A 39 -7.63 -7.90 -5.04
C ASN A 39 -7.99 -7.17 -6.36
N ALA A 40 -7.07 -7.08 -7.33
CA ALA A 40 -7.28 -6.42 -8.61
C ALA A 40 -6.86 -7.27 -9.83
N LYS A 41 -6.36 -8.48 -9.64
CA LYS A 41 -5.84 -9.34 -10.71
C LYS A 41 -6.83 -9.64 -11.84
N LYS A 42 -8.12 -9.64 -11.54
CA LYS A 42 -9.18 -9.91 -12.52
C LYS A 42 -9.71 -8.64 -13.21
N PHE A 43 -9.34 -7.45 -12.71
CA PHE A 43 -10.02 -6.20 -13.08
C PHE A 43 -9.96 -5.92 -14.58
N LYS A 44 -8.80 -6.04 -15.22
CA LYS A 44 -8.65 -5.82 -16.66
C LYS A 44 -9.58 -6.68 -17.49
N LYS A 45 -9.66 -7.98 -17.17
CA LYS A 45 -10.58 -8.91 -17.82
C LYS A 45 -12.04 -8.50 -17.61
N LEU A 46 -12.41 -8.18 -16.37
CA LEU A 46 -13.77 -7.82 -16.00
C LEU A 46 -14.24 -6.51 -16.66
N VAL A 47 -13.37 -5.52 -16.81
CA VAL A 47 -13.71 -4.26 -17.52
C VAL A 47 -14.08 -4.54 -18.97
N CYS A 48 -13.36 -5.44 -19.63
CA CYS A 48 -13.67 -5.83 -21.01
C CYS A 48 -14.94 -6.69 -21.14
N GLU A 49 -15.17 -7.58 -20.16
CA GLU A 49 -16.33 -8.49 -20.18
C GLU A 49 -17.64 -7.80 -19.74
N PHE A 50 -17.54 -6.80 -18.87
CA PHE A 50 -18.69 -6.09 -18.28
C PHE A 50 -18.64 -4.58 -18.54
N PRO A 51 -18.71 -4.13 -19.81
CA PRO A 51 -18.72 -2.69 -20.09
C PRO A 51 -19.95 -2.05 -19.46
N GLN A 52 -19.79 -0.80 -18.98
CA GLN A 52 -20.91 -0.07 -18.41
C GLN A 52 -21.93 0.28 -19.51
N LYS A 53 -23.22 0.21 -19.17
CA LYS A 53 -24.32 0.51 -20.11
C LYS A 53 -24.57 2.00 -20.32
N GLN A 54 -23.98 2.83 -19.48
CA GLN A 54 -24.09 4.28 -19.51
C GLN A 54 -22.71 4.91 -19.33
N ASN A 55 -22.56 6.15 -19.76
CA ASN A 55 -21.33 6.88 -19.54
C ASN A 55 -21.11 7.11 -18.05
N ILE A 56 -19.92 6.78 -17.58
CA ILE A 56 -19.51 6.92 -16.19
C ILE A 56 -18.23 7.77 -16.11
N GLN A 57 -18.26 8.78 -15.26
CA GLN A 57 -17.05 9.51 -14.93
C GLN A 57 -16.13 8.64 -14.05
N TYR A 58 -14.82 8.63 -14.36
CA TYR A 58 -13.86 7.89 -13.54
C TYR A 58 -12.70 8.76 -13.07
N SER A 59 -12.11 8.33 -11.98
CA SER A 59 -10.85 8.86 -11.44
C SER A 59 -10.05 7.72 -10.82
N VAL A 60 -8.73 7.73 -11.05
CA VAL A 60 -7.79 6.75 -10.49
C VAL A 60 -6.82 7.42 -9.55
N VAL A 61 -6.66 6.85 -8.36
CA VAL A 61 -5.65 7.23 -7.36
C VAL A 61 -4.74 6.03 -7.13
N GLY A 62 -3.47 6.20 -7.46
CA GLY A 62 -2.44 5.19 -7.25
C GLY A 62 -1.65 5.44 -5.98
N PHE A 63 -1.50 4.41 -5.16
CA PHE A 63 -0.64 4.43 -3.97
C PHE A 63 0.62 3.63 -4.21
N GLY A 64 1.77 4.17 -3.85
CA GLY A 64 3.05 3.50 -4.02
C GLY A 64 4.17 4.20 -3.27
N SER A 65 5.40 3.74 -3.46
CA SER A 65 6.59 4.42 -2.97
C SER A 65 7.53 4.74 -4.13
N LYS A 66 7.97 5.98 -4.21
CA LYS A 66 8.97 6.45 -5.19
C LYS A 66 10.34 5.79 -5.00
N SER A 67 10.53 5.05 -3.91
CA SER A 67 11.73 4.22 -3.71
C SER A 67 11.77 3.00 -4.63
N TYR A 68 10.68 2.68 -5.33
CA TYR A 68 10.60 1.57 -6.28
C TYR A 68 10.50 2.10 -7.72
N PRO A 69 11.18 1.44 -8.69
CA PRO A 69 11.18 1.88 -10.09
C PRO A 69 9.78 1.96 -10.70
N ASP A 70 8.92 1.01 -10.33
CA ASP A 70 7.57 0.86 -10.87
C ASP A 70 6.52 1.61 -10.04
N PHE A 71 6.88 2.82 -9.59
CA PHE A 71 5.99 3.67 -8.79
C PHE A 71 4.63 3.85 -9.46
N CYS A 72 3.58 3.35 -8.79
CA CYS A 72 2.18 3.39 -9.22
C CYS A 72 1.93 2.82 -10.63
N ALA A 73 2.76 1.86 -11.10
CA ALA A 73 2.67 1.32 -12.45
C ALA A 73 1.28 0.72 -12.75
N TYR A 74 0.75 -0.08 -11.84
CA TYR A 74 -0.59 -0.66 -12.03
C TYR A 74 -1.70 0.41 -12.09
N ALA A 75 -1.62 1.47 -11.31
CA ALA A 75 -2.59 2.58 -11.40
C ALA A 75 -2.53 3.28 -12.77
N LYS A 76 -1.33 3.42 -13.35
CA LYS A 76 -1.14 3.95 -14.71
C LYS A 76 -1.76 3.02 -15.75
N GLU A 77 -1.56 1.70 -15.62
CA GLU A 77 -2.20 0.70 -16.49
C GLU A 77 -3.73 0.78 -16.41
N VAL A 78 -4.29 0.90 -15.21
CA VAL A 78 -5.73 1.05 -15.00
C VAL A 78 -6.27 2.33 -15.63
N ASP A 79 -5.56 3.44 -15.50
CA ASP A 79 -5.95 4.72 -16.09
C ASP A 79 -5.97 4.66 -17.63
N VAL A 80 -4.98 4.00 -18.23
CA VAL A 80 -4.94 3.74 -19.69
C VAL A 80 -6.10 2.84 -20.10
N LEU A 81 -6.28 1.69 -19.43
CA LEU A 81 -7.36 0.74 -19.70
C LEU A 81 -8.75 1.41 -19.72
N LEU A 82 -9.02 2.28 -18.76
CA LEU A 82 -10.31 2.97 -18.67
C LEU A 82 -10.42 4.07 -19.72
N SER A 83 -9.33 4.75 -20.08
CA SER A 83 -9.36 5.78 -21.13
C SER A 83 -9.65 5.22 -22.52
N GLU A 84 -9.45 3.93 -22.74
CA GLU A 84 -9.78 3.21 -23.98
C GLU A 84 -11.24 2.73 -24.04
N GLN A 85 -11.99 2.85 -22.92
CA GLN A 85 -13.39 2.43 -22.87
C GLN A 85 -14.32 3.54 -23.35
N SER A 86 -15.16 3.27 -24.33
CA SER A 86 -16.12 4.26 -24.89
C SER A 86 -17.15 4.78 -23.89
N TRP A 87 -17.37 4.07 -22.79
CA TRP A 87 -18.32 4.42 -21.73
C TRP A 87 -17.67 5.17 -20.56
N ALA A 88 -16.34 5.31 -20.54
CA ALA A 88 -15.60 5.87 -19.41
C ALA A 88 -15.06 7.27 -19.74
N GLU A 89 -15.49 8.26 -18.98
CA GLU A 89 -15.02 9.64 -19.11
C GLU A 89 -14.12 10.02 -17.93
N LYS A 90 -12.89 10.41 -18.21
CA LYS A 90 -11.93 10.84 -17.17
C LYS A 90 -12.34 12.17 -16.55
N SER A 91 -12.72 12.17 -15.28
CA SER A 91 -13.10 13.38 -14.55
C SER A 91 -11.91 14.10 -13.90
N ILE A 92 -10.93 13.34 -13.43
CA ILE A 92 -9.71 13.87 -12.81
C ILE A 92 -8.54 13.08 -13.38
N LYS A 93 -7.45 13.77 -13.69
CA LYS A 93 -6.19 13.11 -14.11
C LYS A 93 -5.73 12.12 -13.06
N LEU A 94 -5.06 11.05 -13.49
CA LEU A 94 -4.42 10.10 -12.58
C LEU A 94 -3.64 10.85 -11.50
N HIS A 95 -3.95 10.53 -10.26
CA HIS A 95 -3.24 11.07 -9.10
C HIS A 95 -2.44 9.98 -8.42
N THR A 96 -1.20 10.28 -8.05
CA THR A 96 -0.33 9.33 -7.36
C THR A 96 -0.01 9.84 -5.97
N VAL A 97 -0.01 8.94 -5.00
CA VAL A 97 0.26 9.22 -3.59
C VAL A 97 1.48 8.41 -3.17
N ASN A 98 2.55 9.15 -2.82
CA ASN A 98 3.78 8.55 -2.34
C ASN A 98 3.68 8.21 -0.85
N ASP A 99 4.12 7.00 -0.48
CA ASP A 99 4.26 6.54 0.91
C ASP A 99 3.02 6.85 1.79
N LYS A 100 1.82 6.76 1.20
CA LYS A 100 0.54 7.06 1.85
C LYS A 100 0.44 8.50 2.38
N SER A 101 1.12 9.46 1.72
CA SER A 101 1.09 10.87 2.11
C SER A 101 -0.34 11.40 2.19
N ALA A 102 -0.71 11.88 3.37
CA ALA A 102 -2.01 12.49 3.59
C ALA A 102 -2.14 13.82 2.82
N GLU A 103 -1.05 14.55 2.65
CA GLU A 103 -0.98 15.79 1.89
C GLU A 103 -1.28 15.54 0.41
N GLU A 104 -0.60 14.57 -0.21
CA GLU A 104 -0.83 14.23 -1.61
C GLU A 104 -2.25 13.67 -1.82
N PHE A 105 -2.74 12.82 -0.91
CA PHE A 105 -4.12 12.33 -0.98
C PHE A 105 -5.16 13.44 -0.89
N THR A 106 -4.99 14.40 0.03
CA THR A 106 -5.95 15.49 0.21
C THR A 106 -5.92 16.50 -0.92
N GLN A 107 -4.85 16.60 -1.69
CA GLN A 107 -4.84 17.37 -2.94
C GLN A 107 -5.87 16.81 -3.94
N TRP A 108 -5.84 15.49 -4.18
CA TRP A 108 -6.85 14.83 -5.02
C TRP A 108 -8.26 14.99 -4.43
N LEU A 109 -8.41 14.77 -3.13
CA LEU A 109 -9.70 14.86 -2.44
C LEU A 109 -10.32 16.25 -2.57
N SER A 110 -9.52 17.31 -2.49
CA SER A 110 -9.98 18.69 -2.67
C SER A 110 -10.50 18.92 -4.07
N VAL A 111 -9.79 18.46 -5.10
CA VAL A 111 -10.25 18.56 -6.50
C VAL A 111 -11.55 17.80 -6.68
N TRP A 112 -11.62 16.56 -6.20
CA TRP A 112 -12.82 15.72 -6.33
C TRP A 112 -14.02 16.33 -5.58
N ALA A 113 -13.80 16.85 -4.37
CA ALA A 113 -14.85 17.50 -3.58
C ALA A 113 -15.42 18.74 -4.28
N ASN A 114 -14.55 19.59 -4.82
CA ASN A 114 -14.95 20.79 -5.56
C ASN A 114 -15.78 20.44 -6.81
N LEU A 115 -15.33 19.47 -7.61
CA LEU A 115 -16.05 18.99 -8.80
C LEU A 115 -17.45 18.45 -8.48
N ASN A 116 -17.61 17.91 -7.28
CA ASN A 116 -18.87 17.34 -6.82
C ASN A 116 -19.70 18.27 -5.92
N SER A 117 -19.26 19.50 -5.71
CA SER A 117 -19.89 20.49 -4.81
C SER A 117 -20.11 19.92 -3.39
N LEU A 118 -19.08 19.24 -2.87
CA LEU A 118 -19.13 18.58 -1.55
C LEU A 118 -18.32 19.38 -0.53
N ALA A 119 -18.92 19.66 0.61
CA ALA A 119 -18.21 20.20 1.77
C ALA A 119 -17.52 19.03 2.51
N ILE A 120 -16.28 18.73 2.16
CA ILE A 120 -15.48 17.69 2.79
C ILE A 120 -14.28 18.33 3.48
N ALA A 121 -14.00 17.89 4.70
CA ALA A 121 -12.78 18.30 5.39
C ALA A 121 -11.56 17.70 4.68
N THR A 122 -10.63 18.55 4.25
CA THR A 122 -9.43 18.17 3.48
C THR A 122 -8.14 18.40 4.27
N ALA A 123 -8.23 18.61 5.59
CA ALA A 123 -7.04 18.74 6.43
C ALA A 123 -6.24 17.41 6.44
N PRO A 124 -4.96 17.40 6.07
CA PRO A 124 -4.16 16.18 5.98
C PRO A 124 -4.13 15.38 7.27
N SER A 125 -4.14 16.03 8.43
CA SER A 125 -4.15 15.40 9.75
C SER A 125 -5.33 14.46 9.99
N LEU A 126 -6.45 14.61 9.29
CA LEU A 126 -7.61 13.73 9.36
C LEU A 126 -7.39 12.40 8.63
N TYR A 127 -6.46 12.37 7.70
CA TYR A 127 -6.16 11.22 6.83
C TYR A 127 -4.79 10.61 7.13
N SER A 128 -3.99 11.26 7.99
CA SER A 128 -2.73 10.68 8.45
C SER A 128 -3.00 9.49 9.37
N GLN A 129 -2.19 8.46 9.22
CA GLN A 129 -2.25 7.33 10.13
C GLN A 129 -1.81 7.78 11.53
N LYS A 130 -2.59 7.43 12.56
CA LYS A 130 -2.11 7.56 13.94
C LYS A 130 -0.86 6.71 14.08
N ALA A 131 0.19 7.28 14.67
CA ALA A 131 1.40 6.54 14.96
C ALA A 131 1.04 5.22 15.68
N PRO A 132 1.46 4.08 15.16
CA PRO A 132 1.13 2.81 15.78
C PRO A 132 1.77 2.75 17.18
N LYS A 133 1.12 2.05 18.11
CA LYS A 133 1.74 1.76 19.39
C LYS A 133 2.92 0.82 19.14
N LEU A 134 4.11 1.36 19.15
CA LEU A 134 5.33 0.60 18.95
C LEU A 134 5.58 -0.31 20.16
N LYS A 135 6.07 -1.51 19.88
CA LYS A 135 6.55 -2.46 20.88
C LYS A 135 8.07 -2.51 20.78
N VAL A 136 8.72 -2.57 21.92
CA VAL A 136 10.17 -2.73 21.99
C VAL A 136 10.50 -4.22 21.91
N LEU A 137 11.41 -4.56 21.00
CA LEU A 137 12.00 -5.88 20.86
C LEU A 137 13.50 -5.78 21.14
N LYS A 138 14.03 -6.73 21.90
CA LYS A 138 15.45 -6.80 22.26
C LYS A 138 16.18 -7.75 21.33
N VAL A 139 17.29 -7.33 20.76
CA VAL A 139 18.16 -8.24 19.98
C VAL A 139 18.86 -9.18 20.95
N VAL A 140 18.48 -10.45 20.94
CA VAL A 140 19.10 -11.46 21.83
C VAL A 140 20.20 -12.25 21.13
N ASP A 141 20.10 -12.36 19.79
CA ASP A 141 21.14 -13.01 19.00
C ASP A 141 21.20 -12.45 17.59
N ARG A 142 22.41 -12.48 17.01
CA ARG A 142 22.70 -12.08 15.65
C ARG A 142 23.77 -12.96 15.06
N ALA A 143 23.57 -13.43 13.82
CA ALA A 143 24.56 -14.19 13.09
C ALA A 143 24.48 -13.86 11.60
N GLU A 144 25.63 -13.79 10.94
CA GLU A 144 25.72 -13.75 9.49
C GLU A 144 25.62 -15.15 8.93
N ILE A 145 24.84 -15.30 7.86
CA ILE A 145 24.61 -16.57 7.17
C ILE A 145 24.85 -16.36 5.67
N ASN A 146 25.97 -15.72 5.35
CA ASN A 146 26.31 -15.29 4.00
C ASN A 146 26.37 -16.47 3.04
N SER A 147 25.81 -16.31 1.84
CA SER A 147 26.18 -17.06 0.64
C SER A 147 27.15 -16.21 -0.20
N GLU A 148 27.93 -16.84 -1.05
CA GLU A 148 29.13 -16.30 -1.71
C GLU A 148 28.99 -14.88 -2.33
N GLU A 149 27.78 -14.43 -2.67
CA GLU A 149 27.55 -13.12 -3.32
C GLU A 149 26.64 -12.17 -2.53
N VAL A 150 26.04 -12.61 -1.44
CA VAL A 150 24.98 -11.84 -0.76
C VAL A 150 25.13 -11.88 0.75
N ILE A 151 25.26 -10.72 1.36
CA ILE A 151 25.21 -10.60 2.81
C ILE A 151 23.78 -10.90 3.27
N THR A 152 23.64 -11.99 3.99
CA THR A 152 22.38 -12.40 4.64
C THR A 152 22.66 -12.61 6.12
N PHE A 153 21.76 -12.13 6.95
CA PHE A 153 21.93 -12.22 8.39
C PHE A 153 20.64 -12.66 9.09
N LYS A 154 20.82 -13.27 10.23
CA LYS A 154 19.75 -13.72 11.11
C LYS A 154 19.72 -12.86 12.36
N LEU A 155 18.55 -12.42 12.77
CA LEU A 155 18.28 -11.75 14.03
C LEU A 155 17.26 -12.54 14.84
N ASN A 156 17.54 -12.78 16.10
CA ASN A 156 16.57 -13.26 17.07
C ASN A 156 16.19 -12.10 17.99
N LEU A 157 14.89 -11.78 18.02
CA LEU A 157 14.35 -10.64 18.74
C LEU A 157 13.40 -11.14 19.84
N LYS A 158 13.60 -10.70 21.07
CA LYS A 158 12.73 -11.05 22.20
C LYS A 158 11.78 -9.90 22.52
N PRO A 159 10.45 -10.11 22.50
CA PRO A 159 9.50 -9.11 22.94
C PRO A 159 9.63 -8.84 24.46
N ASN A 160 9.53 -7.58 24.86
CA ASN A 160 9.55 -7.19 26.28
C ASN A 160 8.23 -7.55 27.02
N ALA A 161 7.16 -7.87 26.28
CA ALA A 161 5.88 -8.28 26.83
C ALA A 161 5.37 -9.51 26.10
N LEU A 162 4.48 -10.26 26.75
CA LEU A 162 3.80 -11.39 26.13
C LEU A 162 3.09 -10.94 24.85
N THR A 163 3.60 -11.41 23.72
CA THR A 163 3.05 -11.11 22.39
C THR A 163 2.77 -12.43 21.70
N LYS A 164 1.54 -12.64 21.29
CA LYS A 164 1.16 -13.81 20.50
C LYS A 164 1.57 -13.58 19.05
N PHE A 165 2.35 -14.48 18.50
CA PHE A 165 2.74 -14.49 17.08
C PHE A 165 3.05 -15.92 16.63
N LYS A 166 3.04 -16.15 15.34
CA LYS A 166 3.37 -17.44 14.71
C LYS A 166 4.31 -17.23 13.52
N SER A 167 4.98 -18.27 13.09
CA SER A 167 5.77 -18.24 11.85
C SER A 167 4.89 -17.88 10.66
N GLY A 168 5.38 -16.99 9.80
CA GLY A 168 4.65 -16.45 8.67
C GLY A 168 3.89 -15.15 8.94
N ASP A 169 3.74 -14.72 10.19
CA ASP A 169 3.23 -13.37 10.48
C ASP A 169 4.20 -12.29 9.97
N LEU A 170 3.70 -11.08 9.79
CA LEU A 170 4.49 -9.91 9.39
C LEU A 170 4.85 -9.06 10.60
N LEU A 171 6.11 -8.68 10.69
CA LEU A 171 6.61 -7.68 11.62
C LEU A 171 6.81 -6.35 10.87
N ALA A 172 6.13 -5.30 11.31
CA ALA A 172 6.35 -3.94 10.83
C ALA A 172 7.48 -3.30 11.64
N ILE A 173 8.49 -2.79 10.96
CA ILE A 173 9.66 -2.12 11.56
C ILE A 173 9.74 -0.70 11.00
N TYR A 174 9.95 0.27 11.87
CA TYR A 174 10.16 1.67 11.54
C TYR A 174 11.65 2.00 11.73
N PRO A 175 12.45 2.07 10.65
CA PRO A 175 13.87 2.34 10.76
C PRO A 175 14.14 3.82 11.08
N ASN A 176 15.02 4.10 12.03
CA ASN A 176 15.61 5.43 12.26
C ASN A 176 14.62 6.61 12.20
N ASN A 177 13.47 6.51 12.87
CA ASN A 177 12.44 7.55 12.86
C ASN A 177 11.77 7.76 11.48
N ASP A 178 11.95 6.85 10.52
CA ASP A 178 11.14 6.83 9.31
C ASP A 178 9.68 6.56 9.69
N SER A 179 8.77 7.36 9.17
CA SER A 179 7.33 7.20 9.40
C SER A 179 6.73 6.04 8.61
N VAL A 180 7.51 5.45 7.71
CA VAL A 180 7.06 4.36 6.83
C VAL A 180 7.58 3.03 7.35
N GLU A 181 6.64 2.12 7.60
CA GLU A 181 6.96 0.76 8.02
C GLU A 181 7.58 -0.09 6.91
N ARG A 182 8.47 -0.98 7.30
CA ARG A 182 8.99 -2.07 6.45
C ARG A 182 8.52 -3.40 7.02
N PHE A 183 7.89 -4.20 6.19
CA PHE A 183 7.34 -5.50 6.61
C PHE A 183 8.33 -6.62 6.36
N TYR A 184 8.52 -7.45 7.39
CA TYR A 184 9.36 -8.64 7.34
C TYR A 184 8.57 -9.85 7.79
N SER A 185 8.63 -10.92 7.02
CA SER A 185 8.09 -12.22 7.44
C SER A 185 8.94 -12.76 8.58
N ILE A 186 8.28 -13.26 9.61
CA ILE A 186 8.94 -13.75 10.82
C ILE A 186 8.86 -15.26 10.95
N GLY A 187 9.93 -15.83 11.50
CA GLY A 187 9.93 -17.15 12.11
C GLY A 187 9.68 -17.07 13.60
N LYS A 188 9.13 -18.12 14.18
CA LYS A 188 9.03 -18.28 15.62
C LYS A 188 10.01 -19.35 16.07
N VAL A 189 10.93 -18.98 16.96
CA VAL A 189 11.86 -19.90 17.61
C VAL A 189 11.69 -19.71 19.11
N ASP A 190 11.16 -20.71 19.78
CA ASP A 190 10.71 -20.65 21.17
C ASP A 190 9.76 -19.45 21.39
N ASN A 191 10.15 -18.49 22.24
CA ASN A 191 9.43 -17.25 22.49
C ASN A 191 10.05 -16.02 21.80
N SER A 192 10.93 -16.25 20.82
CA SER A 192 11.61 -15.20 20.07
C SER A 192 11.12 -15.12 18.63
N VAL A 193 11.09 -13.90 18.11
CA VAL A 193 10.88 -13.60 16.71
C VAL A 193 12.22 -13.78 15.98
N GLN A 194 12.25 -14.60 14.95
CA GLN A 194 13.42 -14.73 14.10
C GLN A 194 13.20 -14.01 12.78
N LEU A 195 14.16 -13.21 12.37
CA LEU A 195 14.26 -12.61 11.04
C LEU A 195 15.44 -13.20 10.30
N ILE A 196 15.26 -13.46 9.01
CA ILE A 196 16.33 -13.72 8.05
C ILE A 196 16.23 -12.62 7.01
N VAL A 197 17.27 -11.81 6.92
CA VAL A 197 17.25 -10.58 6.13
C VAL A 197 18.45 -10.56 5.19
N ARG A 198 18.18 -10.30 3.92
CA ARG A 198 19.20 -9.95 2.93
C ARG A 198 19.53 -8.47 3.07
N LEU A 199 20.83 -8.14 3.16
CA LEU A 199 21.29 -6.76 3.13
C LEU A 199 21.17 -6.23 1.70
N HIS A 200 20.40 -5.17 1.53
CA HIS A 200 20.31 -4.43 0.28
C HIS A 200 21.14 -3.14 0.41
N PRO A 201 22.09 -2.88 -0.47
CA PRO A 201 22.81 -1.61 -0.50
C PRO A 201 21.83 -0.43 -0.60
N ASN A 202 22.01 0.56 0.28
CA ASN A 202 21.12 1.72 0.41
C ASN A 202 19.65 1.38 0.82
N GLY A 203 19.41 0.16 1.30
CA GLY A 203 18.10 -0.28 1.77
C GLY A 203 17.86 0.13 3.23
N LEU A 204 17.15 1.24 3.47
CA LEU A 204 16.90 1.79 4.82
C LEU A 204 16.53 0.74 5.87
N GLY A 205 15.62 -0.18 5.54
CA GLY A 205 15.17 -1.21 6.48
C GLY A 205 16.22 -2.29 6.75
N SER A 206 16.86 -2.81 5.70
CA SER A 206 17.87 -3.87 5.83
C SER A 206 19.16 -3.36 6.48
N GLU A 207 19.59 -2.13 6.17
CA GLU A 207 20.76 -1.51 6.82
C GLU A 207 20.47 -1.19 8.28
N PHE A 208 19.29 -0.67 8.60
CA PHE A 208 18.87 -0.46 9.98
C PHE A 208 18.99 -1.76 10.79
N LEU A 209 18.40 -2.85 10.29
CA LEU A 209 18.44 -4.15 10.96
C LEU A 209 19.87 -4.72 11.05
N TYR A 210 20.67 -4.51 10.02
CA TYR A 210 22.05 -4.98 9.97
C TYR A 210 22.92 -4.31 11.06
N ASN A 211 22.67 -3.04 11.34
CA ASN A 211 23.42 -2.25 12.32
C ASN A 211 22.96 -2.45 13.77
N LEU A 212 21.87 -3.18 14.02
CA LEU A 212 21.42 -3.46 15.38
C LEU A 212 22.43 -4.32 16.13
N GLN A 213 22.69 -3.96 17.38
CA GLN A 213 23.55 -4.69 18.29
C GLN A 213 22.74 -5.49 19.31
N LYS A 214 23.39 -6.49 19.94
CA LYS A 214 22.79 -7.21 21.07
C LYS A 214 22.54 -6.27 22.25
N GLY A 215 21.36 -6.37 22.87
CA GLY A 215 21.02 -5.63 24.08
C GLY A 215 19.68 -4.96 24.07
#